data_6abd2844571cfc8fe0dde884019a35ca
#
_entry.id   6abd2844571cfc8fe0dde884019a35ca
#
_cell.length_a   1.000
_cell.length_b   1.000
_cell.length_c   1.000
_cell.angle_alpha   90.00
_cell.angle_beta   90.00
_cell.angle_gamma   90.00
#
_symmetry.space_group_name_H-M   'P 1'
#
loop_
_entity.id
_entity.type
_entity.pdbx_description
1 polymer ?
#
loop_
_entity_poly.entity_id
_entity_poly.type
_entity_poly.pdbx_seq_one_letter_code
_entity_poly.pdbx_strand_id
1 'polypeptide(L)'
;MDVILNFFSKEFDLPIVSLKLFDTFGVNDKRNKVLNYIKKKYIKNQLIDLTPGNQYLDLVNINDVCNLIFIVSNEILKKKIKGFKIFTANPKKPIKLKNLIKKLNNILDTKLKVKFGKRSYRKNEQFFYIKKNCNHPKWKIKNRIEKDLKQFFNI
;
A
#
# COMPACT_ATOMS: atom_id res chain seq x y z
N MET A 1 2.38 -18.55 8.86
CA MET A 1 0.94 -18.19 8.89
C MET A 1 0.15 -18.88 7.79
N ASP A 2 0.49 -18.73 6.48
CA ASP A 2 -0.30 -19.32 5.38
C ASP A 2 -0.42 -20.85 5.45
N VAL A 3 0.62 -21.56 5.91
CA VAL A 3 0.60 -23.03 6.12
C VAL A 3 -0.46 -23.42 7.14
N ILE A 4 -0.53 -22.69 8.26
CA ILE A 4 -1.53 -22.93 9.31
C ILE A 4 -2.94 -22.67 8.79
N LEU A 5 -3.15 -21.56 8.08
CA LEU A 5 -4.46 -21.23 7.48
C LEU A 5 -4.91 -22.29 6.46
N ASN A 6 -3.97 -22.81 5.68
CA ASN A 6 -4.26 -23.89 4.72
C ASN A 6 -4.62 -25.21 5.42
N PHE A 7 -3.93 -25.52 6.53
CA PHE A 7 -4.27 -26.68 7.35
C PHE A 7 -5.70 -26.57 7.91
N PHE A 8 -6.05 -25.47 8.57
CA PHE A 8 -7.38 -25.25 9.10
C PHE A 8 -8.46 -25.29 8.00
N SER A 9 -8.15 -24.70 6.85
CA SER A 9 -9.07 -24.73 5.72
C SER A 9 -9.41 -26.14 5.26
N LYS A 10 -8.42 -27.03 5.23
CA LYS A 10 -8.61 -28.44 4.83
C LYS A 10 -9.31 -29.26 5.92
N GLU A 11 -8.85 -29.10 7.16
CA GLU A 11 -9.34 -29.90 8.29
C GLU A 11 -10.81 -29.63 8.60
N PHE A 12 -11.26 -28.38 8.48
CA PHE A 12 -12.60 -27.96 8.84
C PHE A 12 -13.47 -27.58 7.63
N ASP A 13 -13.01 -27.86 6.40
CA ASP A 13 -13.69 -27.48 5.13
C ASP A 13 -14.09 -25.99 5.09
N LEU A 14 -13.23 -25.12 5.62
CA LEU A 14 -13.49 -23.69 5.70
C LEU A 14 -12.94 -22.93 4.49
N PRO A 15 -13.71 -22.03 3.87
CA PRO A 15 -13.21 -21.10 2.88
C PRO A 15 -12.37 -20.00 3.57
N ILE A 16 -11.06 -20.08 3.45
CA ILE A 16 -10.14 -19.11 4.08
C ILE A 16 -9.42 -18.31 2.99
N VAL A 17 -9.38 -17.00 3.14
CA VAL A 17 -8.62 -16.11 2.25
C VAL A 17 -7.58 -15.30 3.02
N SER A 18 -6.31 -15.40 2.62
CA SER A 18 -5.24 -14.54 3.10
C SER A 18 -5.06 -13.36 2.14
N LEU A 19 -5.27 -12.12 2.62
CA LEU A 19 -5.04 -10.91 1.84
C LEU A 19 -3.68 -10.31 2.18
N LYS A 20 -2.77 -10.26 1.20
CA LYS A 20 -1.45 -9.62 1.34
C LYS A 20 -1.54 -8.16 0.88
N LEU A 21 -1.40 -7.23 1.82
CA LEU A 21 -1.49 -5.81 1.57
C LEU A 21 -0.11 -5.22 1.31
N PHE A 22 -0.06 -4.26 0.39
CA PHE A 22 1.13 -3.44 0.10
C PHE A 22 1.11 -2.12 0.89
N ASP A 23 1.78 -1.08 0.41
CA ASP A 23 1.88 0.21 1.11
C ASP A 23 0.54 0.95 1.09
N THR A 24 -0.37 0.52 1.96
CA THR A 24 -1.71 1.08 2.07
C THR A 24 -1.68 2.48 2.67
N PHE A 25 -2.39 3.43 2.06
CA PHE A 25 -2.59 4.78 2.56
C PHE A 25 -4.05 5.23 2.38
N GLY A 26 -4.45 6.28 3.08
CA GLY A 26 -5.79 6.86 2.97
C GLY A 26 -5.98 8.05 3.89
N VAL A 27 -7.06 8.80 3.68
CA VAL A 27 -7.46 9.90 4.56
C VAL A 27 -7.63 9.38 5.99
N ASN A 28 -7.16 10.12 6.98
CA ASN A 28 -7.20 9.75 8.40
C ASN A 28 -6.29 8.58 8.82
N ASP A 29 -5.35 8.12 7.98
CA ASP A 29 -4.35 7.14 8.39
C ASP A 29 -3.43 7.74 9.47
N LYS A 30 -3.51 7.22 10.69
CA LYS A 30 -2.72 7.69 11.84
C LYS A 30 -1.40 6.92 12.02
N ARG A 31 -1.14 5.90 11.22
CA ARG A 31 0.06 5.05 11.34
C ARG A 31 1.33 5.84 11.03
N ASN A 32 2.42 5.48 11.71
CA ASN A 32 3.72 6.12 11.47
C ASN A 32 4.40 5.59 10.20
N LYS A 33 3.81 5.91 9.03
CA LYS A 33 4.31 5.57 7.70
C LYS A 33 4.92 6.79 7.00
N VAL A 34 5.72 6.54 5.97
CA VAL A 34 6.47 7.60 5.27
C VAL A 34 5.56 8.71 4.73
N LEU A 35 4.41 8.39 4.15
CA LEU A 35 3.45 9.41 3.65
C LEU A 35 2.91 10.27 4.79
N ASN A 36 2.53 9.67 5.92
CA ASN A 36 2.05 10.41 7.09
C ASN A 36 3.14 11.28 7.70
N TYR A 37 4.38 10.80 7.73
CA TYR A 37 5.51 11.59 8.18
C TYR A 37 5.75 12.80 7.28
N ILE A 38 5.73 12.60 5.95
CA ILE A 38 5.86 13.68 4.97
C ILE A 38 4.72 14.69 5.14
N LYS A 39 3.46 14.25 5.20
CA LYS A 39 2.28 15.11 5.39
C LYS A 39 2.40 15.95 6.68
N LYS A 40 2.75 15.31 7.81
CA LYS A 40 2.90 16.00 9.09
C LYS A 40 3.97 17.09 9.03
N LYS A 41 5.10 16.83 8.38
CA LYS A 41 6.18 17.80 8.20
C LYS A 41 5.83 18.91 7.21
N TYR A 42 5.15 18.57 6.12
CA TYR A 42 4.65 19.51 5.13
C TYR A 42 3.70 20.55 5.75
N ILE A 43 2.66 20.10 6.48
CA ILE A 43 1.70 21.00 7.15
C ILE A 43 2.40 21.96 8.12
N LYS A 44 3.46 21.49 8.79
CA LYS A 44 4.24 22.31 9.73
C LYS A 44 5.35 23.12 9.05
N ASN A 45 5.47 23.08 7.73
CA ASN A 45 6.54 23.70 6.94
C ASN A 45 7.95 23.34 7.44
N GLN A 46 8.12 22.11 7.95
CA GLN A 46 9.37 21.62 8.57
C GLN A 46 10.21 20.81 7.59
N LEU A 47 11.51 20.72 7.90
CA LEU A 47 12.46 19.87 7.19
C LEU A 47 12.06 18.39 7.31
N ILE A 48 12.14 17.67 6.19
CA ILE A 48 11.81 16.25 6.05
C ILE A 48 13.10 15.46 5.89
N ASP A 49 13.55 14.81 6.96
CA ASP A 49 14.71 13.94 6.91
C ASP A 49 14.29 12.54 6.42
N LEU A 50 14.88 12.11 5.31
CA LEU A 50 14.58 10.83 4.69
C LEU A 50 15.83 9.95 4.57
N THR A 51 15.57 8.66 4.33
CA THR A 51 16.58 7.71 3.85
C THR A 51 17.17 8.20 2.50
N PRO A 52 18.20 7.56 1.94
CA PRO A 52 18.69 7.91 0.60
C PRO A 52 17.65 7.80 -0.51
N GLY A 53 16.49 7.16 -0.25
CA GLY A 53 15.30 7.20 -1.11
C GLY A 53 15.31 6.24 -2.30
N ASN A 54 16.15 5.20 -2.28
CA ASN A 54 16.22 4.19 -3.34
C ASN A 54 15.27 3.01 -3.15
N GLN A 55 14.66 2.87 -1.95
CA GLN A 55 13.67 1.85 -1.67
C GLN A 55 12.40 2.05 -2.50
N TYR A 56 11.74 0.95 -2.79
CA TYR A 56 10.46 0.95 -3.49
C TYR A 56 9.29 1.00 -2.52
N LEU A 57 8.26 1.71 -2.95
CA LEU A 57 6.94 1.77 -2.33
C LEU A 57 5.92 1.36 -3.39
N ASP A 58 4.94 0.56 -3.03
CA ASP A 58 3.84 0.18 -3.91
C ASP A 58 2.52 0.62 -3.28
N LEU A 59 2.16 1.88 -3.53
CA LEU A 59 1.11 2.62 -2.84
C LEU A 59 -0.28 2.17 -3.32
N VAL A 60 -1.11 1.73 -2.40
CA VAL A 60 -2.51 1.36 -2.65
C VAL A 60 -3.45 2.17 -1.74
N ASN A 61 -4.50 2.77 -2.34
CA ASN A 61 -5.50 3.49 -1.56
C ASN A 61 -6.33 2.52 -0.73
N ILE A 62 -6.65 2.90 0.51
CA ILE A 62 -7.47 2.09 1.42
C ILE A 62 -8.84 1.73 0.83
N ASN A 63 -9.45 2.61 0.02
CA ASN A 63 -10.72 2.33 -0.62
C ASN A 63 -10.63 1.18 -1.63
N ASP A 64 -9.50 1.05 -2.34
CA ASP A 64 -9.28 -0.08 -3.24
C ASP A 64 -9.06 -1.38 -2.45
N VAL A 65 -8.41 -1.33 -1.28
CA VAL A 65 -8.29 -2.48 -0.36
C VAL A 65 -9.65 -2.89 0.18
N CYS A 66 -10.48 -1.94 0.64
CA CYS A 66 -11.84 -2.21 1.11
C CYS A 66 -12.70 -2.84 0.00
N ASN A 67 -12.56 -2.37 -1.25
CA ASN A 67 -13.23 -2.99 -2.39
C ASN A 67 -12.78 -4.44 -2.62
N LEU A 68 -11.49 -4.74 -2.48
CA LEU A 68 -11.00 -6.12 -2.55
C LEU A 68 -11.63 -6.99 -1.46
N ILE A 69 -11.64 -6.50 -0.22
CA ILE A 69 -12.27 -7.21 0.91
C ILE A 69 -13.74 -7.49 0.60
N PHE A 70 -14.48 -6.49 0.12
CA PHE A 70 -15.90 -6.64 -0.24
C PHE A 70 -16.12 -7.69 -1.34
N ILE A 71 -15.30 -7.67 -2.40
CA ILE A 71 -15.38 -8.68 -3.48
C ILE A 71 -15.16 -10.08 -2.92
N VAL A 72 -14.10 -10.27 -2.13
CA VAL A 72 -13.72 -11.58 -1.56
C VAL A 72 -14.79 -12.08 -0.59
N SER A 73 -15.29 -11.21 0.31
CA SER A 73 -16.36 -11.58 1.25
C SER A 73 -17.63 -12.03 0.53
N ASN A 74 -18.05 -11.31 -0.51
CA ASN A 74 -19.19 -11.69 -1.32
C ASN A 74 -19.00 -13.04 -2.05
N GLU A 75 -17.78 -13.35 -2.48
CA GLU A 75 -17.51 -14.63 -3.13
C GLU A 75 -17.47 -15.79 -2.13
N ILE A 76 -17.01 -15.55 -0.90
CA ILE A 76 -17.12 -16.53 0.19
C ILE A 76 -18.59 -16.80 0.51
N LEU A 77 -19.41 -15.77 0.74
CA LEU A 77 -20.83 -15.89 1.04
C LEU A 77 -21.61 -16.62 -0.07
N LYS A 78 -21.25 -16.38 -1.34
CA LYS A 78 -21.84 -17.05 -2.50
C LYS A 78 -21.25 -18.45 -2.77
N LYS A 79 -20.43 -18.99 -1.85
CA LYS A 79 -19.75 -20.29 -1.97
C LYS A 79 -18.91 -20.47 -3.24
N LYS A 80 -18.40 -19.35 -3.81
CA LYS A 80 -17.54 -19.36 -5.00
C LYS A 80 -16.07 -19.61 -4.67
N ILE A 81 -15.63 -19.26 -3.47
CA ILE A 81 -14.30 -19.57 -2.96
C ILE A 81 -14.40 -20.82 -2.09
N LYS A 82 -13.60 -21.81 -2.41
CA LYS A 82 -13.43 -23.06 -1.65
C LYS A 82 -11.98 -23.21 -1.22
N GLY A 83 -11.78 -23.77 -0.04
CA GLY A 83 -10.46 -24.02 0.49
C GLY A 83 -9.66 -22.75 0.77
N PHE A 84 -8.35 -22.87 0.83
CA PHE A 84 -7.44 -21.76 1.12
C PHE A 84 -7.02 -21.04 -0.16
N LYS A 85 -7.17 -19.73 -0.18
CA LYS A 85 -6.73 -18.85 -1.28
C LYS A 85 -5.87 -17.70 -0.76
N ILE A 86 -4.94 -17.23 -1.59
CA ILE A 86 -4.13 -16.04 -1.31
C ILE A 86 -4.40 -15.02 -2.40
N PHE A 87 -4.79 -13.80 -2.01
CA PHE A 87 -4.85 -12.67 -2.93
C PHE A 87 -3.95 -11.54 -2.45
N THR A 88 -3.47 -10.75 -3.41
CA THR A 88 -2.66 -9.55 -3.15
C THR A 88 -3.45 -8.30 -3.49
N ALA A 89 -3.29 -7.24 -2.70
CA ALA A 89 -3.71 -5.90 -3.07
C ALA A 89 -2.51 -5.16 -3.69
N ASN A 90 -2.04 -5.63 -4.85
CA ASN A 90 -0.84 -5.15 -5.49
C ASN A 90 -1.14 -4.19 -6.66
N PRO A 91 -0.82 -2.89 -6.55
CA PRO A 91 -1.01 -1.91 -7.62
C PRO A 91 -0.15 -2.15 -8.86
N LYS A 92 0.94 -2.92 -8.75
CA LYS A 92 1.93 -3.15 -9.82
C LYS A 92 2.59 -1.88 -10.36
N LYS A 93 2.64 -0.84 -9.55
CA LYS A 93 3.22 0.47 -9.91
C LYS A 93 4.19 0.95 -8.84
N PRO A 94 5.28 0.18 -8.59
CA PRO A 94 6.26 0.55 -7.59
C PRO A 94 6.93 1.86 -7.95
N ILE A 95 7.11 2.71 -6.97
CA ILE A 95 7.79 3.99 -7.11
C ILE A 95 8.93 4.10 -6.09
N LYS A 96 10.12 4.56 -6.52
CA LYS A 96 11.19 4.87 -5.57
C LYS A 96 10.81 6.09 -4.72
N LEU A 97 11.19 6.11 -3.45
CA LEU A 97 10.87 7.25 -2.57
C LEU A 97 11.34 8.59 -3.14
N LYS A 98 12.51 8.65 -3.78
CA LYS A 98 12.97 9.86 -4.48
C LYS A 98 11.98 10.35 -5.53
N ASN A 99 11.44 9.42 -6.32
CA ASN A 99 10.49 9.75 -7.39
C ASN A 99 9.11 10.12 -6.82
N LEU A 100 8.73 9.51 -5.70
CA LEU A 100 7.52 9.93 -4.97
C LEU A 100 7.62 11.37 -4.48
N ILE A 101 8.77 11.78 -3.95
CA ILE A 101 8.98 13.20 -3.55
C ILE A 101 8.86 14.14 -4.75
N LYS A 102 9.47 13.81 -5.91
CA LYS A 102 9.30 14.60 -7.13
C LYS A 102 7.83 14.72 -7.53
N LYS A 103 7.11 13.59 -7.49
CA LYS A 103 5.67 13.56 -7.80
C LYS A 103 4.86 14.39 -6.82
N LEU A 104 5.17 14.34 -5.52
CA LEU A 104 4.52 15.15 -4.49
C LEU A 104 4.77 16.64 -4.69
N ASN A 105 5.98 17.06 -5.04
CA ASN A 105 6.27 18.47 -5.36
C ASN A 105 5.34 19.00 -6.46
N ASN A 106 5.13 18.21 -7.53
CA ASN A 106 4.22 18.59 -8.63
C ASN A 106 2.75 18.62 -8.19
N ILE A 107 2.33 17.65 -7.36
CA ILE A 107 0.95 17.55 -6.86
C ILE A 107 0.62 18.70 -5.90
N LEU A 108 1.58 19.07 -5.04
CA LEU A 108 1.41 20.10 -4.00
C LEU A 108 1.72 21.52 -4.52
N ASP A 109 2.16 21.63 -5.77
CA ASP A 109 2.66 22.86 -6.37
C ASP A 109 3.65 23.61 -5.45
N THR A 110 4.54 22.84 -4.84
CA THR A 110 5.54 23.36 -3.90
C THR A 110 6.77 22.47 -3.82
N LYS A 111 7.89 23.03 -3.45
CA LYS A 111 9.11 22.29 -3.21
C LYS A 111 9.21 21.89 -1.74
N LEU A 112 8.98 20.59 -1.46
CA LEU A 112 9.14 20.03 -0.13
C LEU A 112 10.59 20.21 0.36
N LYS A 113 10.75 20.64 1.61
CA LYS A 113 12.07 20.81 2.27
C LYS A 113 12.60 19.43 2.68
N VAL A 114 13.31 18.72 1.79
CA VAL A 114 13.77 17.36 2.00
C VAL A 114 15.29 17.27 2.08
N LYS A 115 15.79 16.51 3.07
CA LYS A 115 17.19 16.05 3.14
C LYS A 115 17.24 14.52 3.04
N PHE A 116 17.77 14.01 1.94
CA PHE A 116 18.01 12.59 1.74
C PHE A 116 19.28 12.13 2.46
N GLY A 117 19.30 10.85 2.92
CA GLY A 117 20.44 10.24 3.59
C GLY A 117 20.63 10.62 5.06
N LYS A 118 19.71 11.42 5.64
CA LYS A 118 19.73 11.76 7.07
C LYS A 118 19.19 10.65 7.96
N ARG A 119 18.44 9.72 7.39
CA ARG A 119 17.95 8.51 8.07
C ARG A 119 18.56 7.28 7.44
N SER A 120 18.94 6.31 8.27
CA SER A 120 19.37 5.00 7.81
C SER A 120 18.19 4.21 7.26
N TYR A 121 18.45 3.26 6.35
CA TYR A 121 17.47 2.26 5.96
C TYR A 121 17.13 1.34 7.13
N ARG A 122 15.93 0.79 7.11
CA ARG A 122 15.55 -0.27 8.03
C ARG A 122 16.31 -1.56 7.67
N LYS A 123 16.51 -2.45 8.63
CA LYS A 123 17.16 -3.75 8.41
C LYS A 123 16.52 -4.55 7.24
N ASN A 124 15.19 -4.48 7.12
CA ASN A 124 14.41 -5.18 6.11
C ASN A 124 13.80 -4.19 5.09
N GLU A 125 14.58 -3.22 4.63
CA GLU A 125 14.11 -2.26 3.62
C GLU A 125 13.97 -2.92 2.25
N GLN A 126 12.94 -2.55 1.49
CA GLN A 126 12.63 -3.18 0.23
C GLN A 126 13.27 -2.45 -0.95
N PHE A 127 14.31 -3.06 -1.54
CA PHE A 127 15.01 -2.55 -2.71
C PHE A 127 14.63 -3.24 -4.01
N PHE A 128 13.84 -4.30 -3.94
CA PHE A 128 13.41 -5.09 -5.08
C PHE A 128 11.89 -5.05 -5.20
N TYR A 129 11.41 -5.02 -6.43
CA TYR A 129 10.00 -5.14 -6.70
C TYR A 129 9.59 -6.61 -6.82
N ILE A 130 8.57 -7.00 -6.07
CA ILE A 130 8.04 -8.36 -6.12
C ILE A 130 7.06 -8.46 -7.30
N LYS A 131 7.48 -9.11 -8.38
CA LYS A 131 6.66 -9.32 -9.58
C LYS A 131 5.50 -10.28 -9.37
N LYS A 132 5.63 -11.24 -8.41
CA LYS A 132 4.60 -12.25 -8.15
C LYS A 132 3.31 -11.57 -7.70
N ASN A 133 2.28 -11.81 -8.46
CA ASN A 133 0.99 -11.17 -8.27
C ASN A 133 -0.12 -12.21 -8.25
N CYS A 134 -0.89 -12.18 -7.18
CA CYS A 134 -2.08 -13.00 -6.98
C CYS A 134 -3.30 -12.10 -6.76
N ASN A 135 -3.43 -11.00 -7.53
CA ASN A 135 -4.60 -10.14 -7.42
C ASN A 135 -5.85 -10.92 -7.81
N HIS A 136 -6.95 -10.64 -7.11
CA HIS A 136 -8.24 -11.21 -7.46
C HIS A 136 -8.66 -10.76 -8.88
N PRO A 137 -9.16 -11.67 -9.77
CA PRO A 137 -9.44 -11.32 -11.18
C PRO A 137 -10.43 -10.16 -11.36
N LYS A 138 -11.42 -10.06 -10.46
CA LYS A 138 -12.43 -8.99 -10.49
C LYS A 138 -11.99 -7.70 -9.82
N TRP A 139 -10.86 -7.72 -9.11
CA TRP A 139 -10.38 -6.53 -8.44
C TRP A 139 -9.63 -5.63 -9.42
N LYS A 140 -10.15 -4.42 -9.60
CA LYS A 140 -9.54 -3.39 -10.45
C LYS A 140 -9.16 -2.20 -9.60
N ILE A 141 -7.91 -1.80 -9.67
CA ILE A 141 -7.43 -0.57 -9.06
C ILE A 141 -7.93 0.60 -9.88
N LYS A 142 -8.57 1.54 -9.24
CA LYS A 142 -8.92 2.81 -9.86
C LYS A 142 -7.64 3.64 -9.96
N ASN A 143 -7.11 3.82 -11.15
CA ASN A 143 -5.83 4.46 -11.46
C ASN A 143 -5.85 5.98 -11.13
N ARG A 144 -5.92 6.34 -9.84
CA ARG A 144 -6.18 7.68 -9.32
C ARG A 144 -5.12 8.17 -8.35
N ILE A 145 -3.90 7.63 -8.41
CA ILE A 145 -2.87 7.90 -7.40
C ILE A 145 -2.66 9.41 -7.14
N GLU A 146 -2.74 10.25 -8.17
CA GLU A 146 -2.60 11.70 -8.01
C GLU A 146 -3.78 12.31 -7.27
N LYS A 147 -5.01 11.96 -7.67
CA LYS A 147 -6.23 12.39 -6.98
C LYS A 147 -6.24 11.90 -5.53
N ASP A 148 -5.86 10.65 -5.31
CA ASP A 148 -5.83 10.04 -3.98
C ASP A 148 -4.75 10.70 -3.08
N LEU A 149 -3.60 11.08 -3.65
CA LEU A 149 -2.58 11.83 -2.93
C LEU A 149 -3.03 13.27 -2.65
N LYS A 150 -3.69 13.97 -3.60
CA LYS A 150 -4.29 15.28 -3.34
C LYS A 150 -5.25 15.20 -2.15
N GLN A 151 -6.20 14.29 -2.20
CA GLN A 151 -7.15 14.07 -1.12
C GLN A 151 -6.46 13.71 0.21
N PHE A 152 -5.41 12.87 0.17
CA PHE A 152 -4.63 12.53 1.36
C PHE A 152 -3.96 13.75 1.97
N PHE A 153 -3.43 14.67 1.16
CA PHE A 153 -2.80 15.91 1.63
C PHE A 153 -3.80 17.03 1.95
N ASN A 154 -5.09 16.86 1.67
CA ASN A 154 -6.18 17.82 1.85
C ASN A 154 -6.03 19.06 0.92
N ILE A 155 -5.76 18.83 -0.35
CA ILE A 155 -5.71 19.84 -1.41
C ILE A 155 -6.54 19.42 -2.61
#